data_e4326805759c47566f7c9ccaff0cf595
#
_entry.id   e4326805759c47566f7c9ccaff0cf595
#
_cell.length_a   1.000
_cell.length_b   1.000
_cell.length_c   1.000
_cell.angle_alpha   90.00
_cell.angle_beta   90.00
_cell.angle_gamma   90.00
#
_symmetry.space_group_name_H-M   'P 1'
#
loop_
_entity.id
_entity.type
_entity.pdbx_description
1 polymer ?
#
loop_
_entity_poly.entity_id
_entity_poly.type
_entity_poly.pdbx_seq_one_letter_code
_entity_poly.pdbx_strand_id
1 'polypeptide(L)'
;MRPHLLQDTTLRYFLAVAQSGSLTEASARLHVAASALSRQIAGLEAQLGTPLFERHPRGMVLTAAGEILAVHARRTLLDACLLYTSPSPRDQRGS
;
A
#
# COMPACT_ATOMS: atom_id res chain seq x y z
N MET A 1 14.98 -11.20 -9.35
CA MET A 1 14.16 -11.75 -8.32
C MET A 1 13.56 -10.68 -7.43
N ARG A 2 12.32 -10.80 -7.10
CA ARG A 2 11.67 -9.77 -6.30
C ARG A 2 11.65 -10.13 -4.84
N PRO A 3 11.86 -9.13 -3.98
CA PRO A 3 11.71 -9.36 -2.55
C PRO A 3 10.26 -9.70 -2.22
N HIS A 4 10.08 -10.61 -1.29
CA HIS A 4 8.74 -11.00 -0.88
C HIS A 4 7.99 -9.87 -0.23
N LEU A 5 8.71 -8.97 0.44
CA LEU A 5 8.05 -7.86 1.14
C LEU A 5 7.39 -6.89 0.19
N LEU A 6 7.76 -6.91 -1.08
CA LEU A 6 7.18 -5.98 -2.05
C LEU A 6 6.12 -6.64 -2.91
N GLN A 7 5.47 -7.66 -2.41
CA GLN A 7 4.38 -8.29 -3.13
C GLN A 7 3.19 -7.35 -3.25
N ASP A 8 2.44 -7.53 -4.32
CA ASP A 8 1.29 -6.67 -4.60
C ASP A 8 0.30 -6.63 -3.45
N THR A 9 0.03 -7.77 -2.83
CA THR A 9 -0.91 -7.82 -1.73
C THR A 9 -0.46 -6.94 -0.57
N THR A 10 0.81 -7.05 -0.20
CA THR A 10 1.35 -6.24 0.88
C THR A 10 1.28 -4.76 0.56
N LEU A 11 1.62 -4.41 -0.68
CA LEU A 11 1.57 -3.01 -1.09
C LEU A 11 0.14 -2.47 -1.10
N ARG A 12 -0.82 -3.29 -1.50
CA ARG A 12 -2.22 -2.87 -1.46
C ARG A 12 -2.69 -2.63 -0.04
N TYR A 13 -2.32 -3.51 0.87
CA TYR A 13 -2.67 -3.34 2.28
C TYR A 13 -2.07 -2.05 2.82
N PHE A 14 -0.80 -1.84 2.52
CA PHE A 14 -0.12 -0.63 2.96
C PHE A 14 -0.80 0.62 2.43
N LEU A 15 -1.12 0.63 1.14
CA LEU A 15 -1.77 1.80 0.54
C LEU A 15 -3.16 2.03 1.10
N ALA A 16 -3.90 0.96 1.40
CA ALA A 16 -5.23 1.12 1.97
C ALA A 16 -5.17 1.81 3.32
N VAL A 17 -4.18 1.43 4.14
CA VAL A 17 -4.01 2.08 5.43
C VAL A 17 -3.57 3.53 5.24
N ALA A 18 -2.68 3.76 4.29
CA ALA A 18 -2.20 5.12 4.02
C ALA A 18 -3.33 6.03 3.57
N GLN A 19 -4.21 5.52 2.73
CA GLN A 19 -5.30 6.32 2.19
C GLN A 19 -6.40 6.58 3.21
N SER A 20 -6.72 5.57 4.01
CA SER A 20 -7.80 5.71 4.98
C SER A 20 -7.34 6.38 6.27
N GLY A 21 -6.05 6.25 6.60
CA GLY A 21 -5.54 6.76 7.85
C GLY A 21 -5.99 5.97 9.06
N SER A 22 -6.52 4.76 8.85
CA SER A 22 -7.09 3.97 9.93
C SER A 22 -7.00 2.50 9.60
N LEU A 23 -6.51 1.71 10.55
CA LEU A 23 -6.49 0.27 10.38
C LEU A 23 -7.88 -0.31 10.30
N THR A 24 -8.79 0.24 11.10
CA THR A 24 -10.17 -0.24 11.11
C THR A 24 -10.85 -0.01 9.77
N GLU A 25 -10.71 1.19 9.23
CA GLU A 25 -11.30 1.49 7.94
C GLU A 25 -10.69 0.66 6.83
N ALA A 26 -9.37 0.52 6.86
CA ALA A 26 -8.70 -0.25 5.83
C ALA A 26 -9.11 -1.71 5.90
N SER A 27 -9.23 -2.25 7.11
CA SER A 27 -9.64 -3.64 7.26
C SER A 27 -11.04 -3.88 6.72
N ALA A 28 -11.94 -2.94 6.94
CA ALA A 28 -13.30 -3.05 6.40
C ALA A 28 -13.27 -2.99 4.87
N ARG A 29 -12.49 -2.08 4.34
CA ARG A 29 -12.40 -1.92 2.89
C ARG A 29 -11.81 -3.15 2.21
N LEU A 30 -10.83 -3.76 2.86
CA LEU A 30 -10.12 -4.91 2.30
C LEU A 30 -10.76 -6.23 2.66
N HIS A 31 -11.73 -6.23 3.57
CA HIS A 31 -12.39 -7.45 4.04
C HIS A 31 -11.39 -8.39 4.71
N VAL A 32 -10.48 -7.83 5.49
CA VAL A 32 -9.53 -8.62 6.28
C VAL A 32 -9.58 -8.12 7.72
N ALA A 33 -9.17 -8.99 8.64
CA ALA A 33 -9.16 -8.62 10.05
C ALA A 33 -8.12 -7.53 10.30
N ALA A 34 -8.46 -6.58 11.17
CA ALA A 34 -7.53 -5.51 11.51
C ALA A 34 -6.23 -6.04 12.09
N SER A 35 -6.30 -7.13 12.86
CA SER A 35 -5.10 -7.73 13.42
C SER A 35 -4.19 -8.30 12.35
N ALA A 36 -4.78 -8.89 11.30
CA ALA A 36 -3.98 -9.41 10.20
C ALA A 36 -3.33 -8.28 9.42
N LEU A 37 -4.10 -7.22 9.21
CA LEU A 37 -3.59 -6.05 8.50
C LEU A 37 -2.44 -5.41 9.29
N SER A 38 -2.62 -5.28 10.60
CA SER A 38 -1.59 -4.72 11.45
C SER A 38 -0.30 -5.54 11.38
N ARG A 39 -0.45 -6.86 11.34
CA ARG A 39 0.70 -7.75 11.25
C ARG A 39 1.44 -7.59 9.92
N GLN A 40 0.69 -7.44 8.84
CA GLN A 40 1.29 -7.22 7.54
C GLN A 40 2.11 -5.93 7.52
N ILE A 41 1.55 -4.87 8.08
CA ILE A 41 2.26 -3.59 8.12
C ILE A 41 3.50 -3.70 9.00
N ALA A 42 3.37 -4.33 10.17
CA ALA A 42 4.52 -4.47 11.07
C ALA A 42 5.62 -5.30 10.43
N GLY A 43 5.25 -6.35 9.69
CA GLY A 43 6.24 -7.16 8.99
C GLY A 43 6.97 -6.36 7.93
N LEU A 44 6.25 -5.53 7.21
CA LEU A 44 6.86 -4.67 6.20
C LEU A 44 7.84 -3.69 6.83
N GLU A 45 7.44 -3.07 7.94
CA GLU A 45 8.31 -2.16 8.66
C GLU A 45 9.56 -2.86 9.16
N ALA A 46 9.39 -4.08 9.68
CA ALA A 46 10.53 -4.83 10.19
C ALA A 46 11.52 -5.16 9.08
N GLN A 47 11.02 -5.54 7.91
CA GLN A 47 11.91 -5.89 6.81
C GLN A 47 12.63 -4.68 6.25
N LEU A 48 11.97 -3.53 6.24
CA LEU A 48 12.60 -2.30 5.77
C LEU A 48 13.46 -1.63 6.84
N GLY A 49 13.29 -2.04 8.09
CA GLY A 49 14.07 -1.49 9.17
C GLY A 49 13.70 -0.07 9.56
N THR A 50 12.48 0.35 9.22
CA THR A 50 12.06 1.71 9.52
C THR A 50 10.54 1.73 9.65
N PRO A 51 10.00 2.58 10.54
CA PRO A 51 8.56 2.71 10.63
C PRO A 51 7.99 3.43 9.41
N LEU A 52 6.83 2.99 8.99
CA LEU A 52 6.13 3.59 7.85
C LEU A 52 4.97 4.45 8.30
N PHE A 53 4.50 4.25 9.53
CA PHE A 53 3.38 5.02 10.06
C PHE A 53 3.69 5.51 11.46
N GLU A 54 3.14 6.66 11.79
CA GLU A 54 3.11 7.18 13.16
C GLU A 54 1.68 7.20 13.63
N ARG A 55 1.48 6.85 14.90
CA ARG A 55 0.15 6.87 15.49
C ARG A 55 -0.14 8.24 16.06
N HIS A 56 -1.30 8.74 15.71
CA HIS A 56 -1.78 10.03 16.21
C HIS A 56 -3.19 9.84 16.74
N PRO A 57 -3.66 10.74 17.62
CA PRO A 57 -5.01 10.59 18.13
C PRO A 57 -6.08 10.50 17.06
N ARG A 58 -5.82 11.06 15.90
CA ARG A 58 -6.79 11.02 14.80
C ARG A 58 -6.58 9.88 13.85
N GLY A 59 -5.56 9.06 14.06
CA GLY A 59 -5.31 7.94 13.18
C GLY A 59 -3.85 7.75 12.89
N MET A 60 -3.56 7.14 11.77
CA MET A 60 -2.19 6.82 11.37
C MET A 60 -1.75 7.74 10.25
N VAL A 61 -0.53 8.25 10.39
CA VAL A 61 0.04 9.17 9.42
C VAL A 61 1.33 8.58 8.90
N LEU A 62 1.60 8.76 7.62
CA LEU A 62 2.83 8.24 7.03
C LEU A 62 4.04 8.98 7.56
N THR A 63 5.11 8.22 7.85
CA THR A 63 6.41 8.81 8.06
C THR A 63 7.01 9.21 6.72
N ALA A 64 8.17 9.85 6.73
CA ALA A 64 8.87 10.18 5.49
C ALA A 64 9.14 8.91 4.67
N ALA A 65 9.58 7.84 5.34
CA ALA A 65 9.82 6.57 4.66
C ALA A 65 8.52 6.02 4.10
N GLY A 66 7.42 6.17 4.85
CA GLY A 66 6.11 5.71 4.38
C GLY A 66 5.66 6.45 3.14
N GLU A 67 5.92 7.74 3.08
CA GLU A 67 5.54 8.52 1.90
C GLU A 67 6.31 8.10 0.66
N ILE A 68 7.59 7.80 0.82
CA ILE A 68 8.39 7.31 -0.29
C ILE A 68 7.85 5.97 -0.78
N LEU A 69 7.55 5.08 0.15
CA LEU A 69 7.02 3.78 -0.23
C LEU A 69 5.65 3.90 -0.86
N ALA A 70 4.83 4.84 -0.40
CA ALA A 70 3.50 5.03 -0.97
C ALA A 70 3.58 5.42 -2.44
N VAL A 71 4.51 6.28 -2.79
CA VAL A 71 4.71 6.66 -4.19
C VAL A 71 5.12 5.44 -5.01
N HIS A 72 6.08 4.68 -4.48
CA HIS A 72 6.54 3.48 -5.17
C HIS A 72 5.41 2.45 -5.33
N ALA A 73 4.64 2.25 -4.27
CA ALA A 73 3.57 1.25 -4.28
C ALA A 73 2.51 1.62 -5.30
N ARG A 74 2.15 2.90 -5.36
CA ARG A 74 1.14 3.34 -6.32
C ARG A 74 1.63 3.11 -7.75
N ARG A 75 2.89 3.41 -8.01
CA ARG A 75 3.47 3.19 -9.32
C ARG A 75 3.49 1.72 -9.68
N THR A 76 3.91 0.89 -8.75
CA THR A 76 4.02 -0.54 -8.99
C THR A 76 2.65 -1.14 -9.30
N LEU A 77 1.65 -0.78 -8.53
CA LEU A 77 0.31 -1.32 -8.74
C LEU A 77 -0.32 -0.78 -10.01
N LEU A 78 -0.05 0.46 -10.34
CA LEU A 78 -0.55 1.04 -11.56
C LEU A 78 0.07 0.38 -12.78
N ASP A 79 1.36 0.13 -12.73
CA ASP A 79 2.04 -0.56 -13.83
C ASP A 79 1.45 -1.94 -14.05
N ALA A 80 1.21 -2.67 -12.97
CA ALA A 80 0.62 -4.00 -13.08
C ALA A 80 -0.76 -3.92 -13.71
N CYS A 81 -1.54 -2.92 -13.33
CA CYS A 81 -2.86 -2.72 -13.89
C CYS A 81 -2.78 -2.44 -15.40
N LEU A 82 -1.85 -1.61 -15.80
CA LEU A 82 -1.67 -1.30 -17.21
C LEU A 82 -1.27 -2.54 -18.01
N LEU A 83 -0.44 -3.36 -17.43
CA LEU A 83 -0.02 -4.58 -18.10
C LEU A 83 -1.19 -5.52 -18.34
N TYR A 84 -2.10 -5.56 -17.39
CA TYR A 84 -3.25 -6.45 -17.51
C TYR A 84 -4.30 -5.91 -18.44
N THR A 85 -4.59 -4.62 -18.32
CA THR A 85 -5.70 -4.06 -19.05
C THR A 85 -5.32 -3.62 -20.43
N SER A 86 -4.18 -3.29 -20.61
CA SER A 86 -3.63 -2.87 -21.75
C SER A 86 -4.43 -2.56 -22.88
N PRO A 87 -4.37 -2.20 -23.55
CA PRO A 87 -4.11 -1.57 -24.46
C PRO A 87 -4.88 -0.53 -24.77
N SER A 88 -5.09 -0.24 -24.76
CA SER A 88 -5.58 0.60 -25.12
C SER A 88 -5.46 1.62 -25.11
N PRO A 89 -5.42 1.68 -25.50
CA PRO A 89 -5.17 2.62 -25.57
C PRO A 89 -5.45 3.59 -25.33
N ARG A 90 -5.34 3.46 -25.30
CA ARG A 90 -5.44 4.21 -25.17
C ARG A 90 -5.67 5.00 -25.04
N ASP A 91 -5.69 4.81 -25.04
CA ASP A 91 -5.84 5.45 -24.95
C ASP A 91 -5.84 6.17 -24.63
N GLN A 92 -5.80 6.11 -24.60
CA GLN A 92 -5.80 6.74 -24.37
C GLN A 92 -5.66 7.61 -24.06
N ARG A 93 -5.61 7.75 -24.20
CA ARG A 93 -5.51 8.50 -24.03
C ARG A 93 -5.60 9.22 -23.98
N GLY A 94 -5.73 9.04 -24.03
CA GLY A 94 -5.77 9.57 -24.09
C GLY A 94 -5.89 9.86 -24.15
N SER A 95 -5.88 9.92 -24.28
CA SER A 95 -5.92 10.13 -24.47
C SER A 95 -6.11 10.14 -24.42
#